data_15da87317ea259d0fa4749fe540cf73c
#
_entry.id   15da87317ea259d0fa4749fe540cf73c
#
_cell.length_a   1.000
_cell.length_b   1.000
_cell.length_c   1.000
_cell.angle_alpha   90.00
_cell.angle_beta   90.00
_cell.angle_gamma   90.00
#
_symmetry.space_group_name_H-M   'P 1'
#
loop_
_entity.id
_entity.type
_entity.pdbx_description
1 polymer ?
#
loop_
_entity_poly.entity_id
_entity_poly.type
_entity_poly.pdbx_seq_one_letter_code
_entity_poly.pdbx_strand_id
1 'polypeptide(L)'
;MAQLSMRPCGDFRTTYKSDTPIFETKTIRSLAIAGVIAMLAAPLVLDIYFLNLFIQIAYLGIAALGLNILVGFTGQISLGHGAFFGFGAFASAWLNNQFNIPVVFAIPLAGYLTMIVGMLFGLPAARIKGLYLAIATLAAQFILEDFFARAEWFSGGSYGASASPINLFGFEFSTDESFFYVALFALIFMYLWASNLIRSRDGRAFVSVRDHYLSAEIMGINLTKYRLLSFGVCAFYAGIGGALYGHYLGFVSAEGFTIMMSIQFLAMIIIGGLGSVKGTLMGTIFIVLLPEILEFGVTGLAAFSDNTSFIDGLAYFKEMAIGLVIMLFLIFEPQGLSHRWQQIRAYWKHYPFSY
;
A
#
# COMPACT_ATOMS: atom_id res chain seq x y z
N MET A 1 -19.68 9.28 0.90
CA MET A 1 -20.62 8.81 1.95
C MET A 1 -20.15 9.33 3.29
N ALA A 2 -20.97 10.09 4.01
CA ALA A 2 -20.64 10.55 5.35
C ALA A 2 -20.47 9.32 6.24
N GLN A 3 -19.29 9.16 6.86
CA GLN A 3 -19.09 8.17 7.91
C GLN A 3 -20.10 8.50 9.01
N LEU A 4 -21.11 7.69 9.16
CA LEU A 4 -22.00 7.71 10.33
C LEU A 4 -21.13 7.37 11.55
N SER A 5 -20.47 8.38 12.11
CA SER A 5 -19.75 8.26 13.36
C SER A 5 -20.83 8.10 14.44
N MET A 6 -21.10 6.87 14.83
CA MET A 6 -22.00 6.58 15.93
C MET A 6 -21.34 6.99 17.23
N ARG A 7 -21.48 8.26 17.56
CA ARG A 7 -20.98 8.86 18.80
C ARG A 7 -22.00 8.66 19.91
N PRO A 8 -21.57 8.52 21.16
CA PRO A 8 -22.50 8.52 22.28
C PRO A 8 -23.28 9.83 22.33
N CYS A 9 -24.54 9.79 22.76
CA CYS A 9 -25.35 10.98 22.97
C CYS A 9 -24.62 11.95 23.90
N GLY A 10 -24.56 13.24 23.53
CA GLY A 10 -23.86 14.27 24.31
C GLY A 10 -22.40 14.53 23.89
N ASP A 11 -21.82 13.79 22.96
CA ASP A 11 -20.49 14.12 22.40
C ASP A 11 -20.60 15.25 21.37
N PHE A 12 -20.66 16.46 21.87
CA PHE A 12 -20.85 17.68 21.11
C PHE A 12 -19.50 18.31 20.73
N ARG A 13 -19.29 18.58 19.44
CA ARG A 13 -18.02 19.12 18.93
C ARG A 13 -18.24 20.37 18.11
N THR A 14 -17.55 21.44 18.44
CA THR A 14 -17.71 22.78 17.83
C THR A 14 -16.70 23.06 16.72
N THR A 15 -15.61 22.31 16.63
CA THR A 15 -14.55 22.57 15.65
C THR A 15 -14.38 21.39 14.69
N TYR A 16 -14.09 21.69 13.43
CA TYR A 16 -13.82 20.66 12.40
C TYR A 16 -12.70 19.70 12.81
N LYS A 17 -11.64 20.22 13.47
CA LYS A 17 -10.52 19.41 13.94
C LYS A 17 -10.95 18.39 15.00
N SER A 18 -11.89 18.74 15.87
CA SER A 18 -12.44 17.84 16.87
C SER A 18 -13.46 16.85 16.28
N ASP A 19 -14.10 17.23 15.16
CA ASP A 19 -15.10 16.42 14.49
C ASP A 19 -14.50 15.25 13.69
N THR A 20 -13.30 15.41 13.13
CA THR A 20 -12.59 14.40 12.35
C THR A 20 -11.30 13.90 13.06
N PRO A 21 -11.32 13.36 14.29
CA PRO A 21 -10.13 12.81 14.93
C PRO A 21 -9.70 11.49 14.28
N ILE A 22 -8.41 11.14 14.35
CA ILE A 22 -7.91 9.82 13.89
C ILE A 22 -8.55 8.70 14.72
N PHE A 23 -8.69 8.93 16.03
CA PHE A 23 -9.32 8.03 16.98
C PHE A 23 -10.60 8.68 17.53
N GLU A 24 -11.75 8.13 17.17
CA GLU A 24 -13.07 8.69 17.52
C GLU A 24 -13.34 8.67 19.03
N THR A 25 -12.88 7.62 19.72
CA THR A 25 -13.10 7.43 21.17
C THR A 25 -11.80 7.09 21.88
N LYS A 26 -11.80 7.32 23.22
CA LYS A 26 -10.65 6.96 24.08
C LYS A 26 -10.38 5.45 24.04
N THR A 27 -11.42 4.62 23.95
CA THR A 27 -11.30 3.16 23.85
C THR A 27 -10.62 2.72 22.56
N ILE A 28 -10.96 3.32 21.40
CA ILE A 28 -10.29 3.03 20.12
C ILE A 28 -8.82 3.45 20.16
N ARG A 29 -8.53 4.59 20.81
CA ARG A 29 -7.15 5.06 20.99
C ARG A 29 -6.34 4.10 21.87
N SER A 30 -6.90 3.66 23.00
CA SER A 30 -6.20 2.70 23.90
C SER A 30 -5.99 1.35 23.19
N LEU A 31 -6.96 0.89 22.42
CA LEU A 31 -6.85 -0.37 21.67
C LEU A 31 -5.81 -0.27 20.54
N ALA A 32 -5.71 0.88 19.87
CA ALA A 32 -4.65 1.12 18.87
C ALA A 32 -3.25 1.15 19.52
N ILE A 33 -3.11 1.79 20.69
CA ILE A 33 -1.85 1.80 21.44
C ILE A 33 -1.50 0.39 21.91
N ALA A 34 -2.46 -0.37 22.46
CA ALA A 34 -2.25 -1.76 22.84
C ALA A 34 -1.83 -2.64 21.64
N GLY A 35 -2.44 -2.41 20.45
CA GLY A 35 -2.04 -3.08 19.22
C GLY A 35 -0.59 -2.78 18.81
N VAL A 36 -0.16 -1.51 18.92
CA VAL A 36 1.24 -1.14 18.63
C VAL A 36 2.19 -1.79 19.63
N ILE A 37 1.85 -1.81 20.93
CA ILE A 37 2.66 -2.46 21.97
C ILE A 37 2.74 -3.97 21.71
N ALA A 38 1.64 -4.62 21.34
CA ALA A 38 1.63 -6.04 20.97
C ALA A 38 2.52 -6.32 19.77
N MET A 39 2.49 -5.44 18.73
CA MET A 39 3.37 -5.55 17.57
C MET A 39 4.85 -5.35 17.95
N LEU A 40 5.17 -4.45 18.87
CA LEU A 40 6.55 -4.28 19.35
C LEU A 40 7.05 -5.51 20.12
N ALA A 41 6.18 -6.26 20.77
CA ALA A 41 6.51 -7.52 21.43
C ALA A 41 6.53 -8.73 20.46
N ALA A 42 6.05 -8.58 19.23
CA ALA A 42 5.95 -9.66 18.25
C ALA A 42 7.25 -10.42 17.99
N PRO A 43 8.43 -9.76 17.81
CA PRO A 43 9.69 -10.49 17.59
C PRO A 43 10.15 -11.39 18.75
N LEU A 44 9.60 -11.16 19.97
CA LEU A 44 9.93 -11.98 21.14
C LEU A 44 9.13 -13.29 21.21
N VAL A 45 8.03 -13.39 20.45
CA VAL A 45 7.06 -14.49 20.57
C VAL A 45 6.86 -15.23 19.25
N LEU A 46 7.00 -14.53 18.12
CA LEU A 46 6.71 -15.06 16.80
C LEU A 46 7.96 -15.62 16.14
N ASP A 47 7.78 -16.70 15.38
CA ASP A 47 8.82 -17.26 14.52
C ASP A 47 9.20 -16.32 13.37
N ILE A 48 10.40 -16.48 12.83
CA ILE A 48 10.97 -15.71 11.73
C ILE A 48 9.99 -15.66 10.51
N TYR A 49 9.31 -16.78 10.24
CA TYR A 49 8.32 -16.87 9.17
C TYR A 49 7.21 -15.79 9.28
N PHE A 50 6.62 -15.65 10.47
CA PHE A 50 5.58 -14.62 10.68
C PHE A 50 6.14 -13.20 10.65
N LEU A 51 7.40 -13.00 11.12
CA LEU A 51 8.07 -11.72 11.02
C LEU A 51 8.25 -11.29 9.56
N ASN A 52 8.66 -12.21 8.69
CA ASN A 52 8.81 -11.98 7.26
C ASN A 52 7.49 -11.59 6.60
N LEU A 53 6.39 -12.26 6.94
CA LEU A 53 5.05 -11.89 6.47
C LEU A 53 4.66 -10.47 6.92
N PHE A 54 4.95 -10.09 8.17
CA PHE A 54 4.68 -8.74 8.66
C PHE A 54 5.53 -7.68 7.97
N ILE A 55 6.82 -7.95 7.69
CA ILE A 55 7.70 -7.06 6.93
C ILE A 55 7.13 -6.88 5.51
N GLN A 56 6.69 -7.97 4.89
CA GLN A 56 6.05 -7.93 3.57
C GLN A 56 4.77 -7.11 3.58
N ILE A 57 3.90 -7.30 4.56
CA ILE A 57 2.69 -6.50 4.75
C ILE A 57 3.06 -5.02 4.96
N ALA A 58 4.15 -4.72 5.65
CA ALA A 58 4.54 -3.34 5.92
C ALA A 58 4.96 -2.60 4.65
N TYR A 59 5.91 -3.11 3.86
CA TYR A 59 6.37 -2.41 2.66
C TYR A 59 5.31 -2.38 1.55
N LEU A 60 4.55 -3.45 1.34
CA LEU A 60 3.43 -3.48 0.40
C LEU A 60 2.28 -2.57 0.87
N GLY A 61 1.99 -2.57 2.16
CA GLY A 61 0.96 -1.72 2.75
C GLY A 61 1.26 -0.23 2.60
N ILE A 62 2.53 0.18 2.76
CA ILE A 62 2.97 1.56 2.50
C ILE A 62 2.70 1.92 1.04
N ALA A 63 3.12 1.10 0.09
CA ALA A 63 2.88 1.36 -1.33
C ALA A 63 1.37 1.38 -1.66
N ALA A 64 0.61 0.42 -1.17
CA ALA A 64 -0.84 0.36 -1.35
C ALA A 64 -1.58 1.59 -0.78
N LEU A 65 -1.12 2.16 0.36
CA LEU A 65 -1.64 3.42 0.89
C LEU A 65 -1.49 4.56 -0.11
N GLY A 66 -0.34 4.66 -0.77
CA GLY A 66 -0.10 5.63 -1.84
C GLY A 66 -1.08 5.46 -3.00
N LEU A 67 -1.26 4.24 -3.47
CA LEU A 67 -2.19 3.95 -4.56
C LEU A 67 -3.65 4.25 -4.17
N ASN A 68 -4.04 3.97 -2.92
CA ASN A 68 -5.39 4.28 -2.45
C ASN A 68 -5.63 5.80 -2.36
N ILE A 69 -4.59 6.61 -2.07
CA ILE A 69 -4.71 8.08 -2.14
C ILE A 69 -5.02 8.51 -3.58
N LEU A 70 -4.37 7.93 -4.57
CA LEU A 70 -4.58 8.25 -5.98
C LEU A 70 -5.92 7.71 -6.50
N VAL A 71 -6.17 6.41 -6.36
CA VAL A 71 -7.37 5.76 -6.92
C VAL A 71 -8.59 6.02 -6.04
N GLY A 72 -8.45 5.79 -4.74
CA GLY A 72 -9.57 5.82 -3.81
C GLY A 72 -10.05 7.23 -3.46
N PHE A 73 -9.13 8.20 -3.29
CA PHE A 73 -9.50 9.55 -2.87
C PHE A 73 -9.54 10.58 -4.01
N THR A 74 -8.83 10.36 -5.13
CA THR A 74 -8.89 11.29 -6.28
C THR A 74 -9.55 10.71 -7.52
N GLY A 75 -9.90 9.42 -7.52
CA GLY A 75 -10.60 8.75 -8.63
C GLY A 75 -9.73 8.54 -9.87
N GLN A 76 -8.41 8.58 -9.73
CA GLN A 76 -7.48 8.44 -10.85
C GLN A 76 -6.91 7.01 -10.88
N ILE A 77 -7.35 6.21 -11.84
CA ILE A 77 -6.89 4.83 -12.01
C ILE A 77 -5.45 4.84 -12.53
N SER A 78 -4.55 4.09 -11.87
CA SER A 78 -3.16 3.89 -12.28
C SER A 78 -2.82 2.41 -12.33
N LEU A 79 -2.25 1.98 -13.47
CA LEU A 79 -1.73 0.65 -13.72
C LEU A 79 -0.18 0.59 -13.70
N GLY A 80 0.47 1.70 -13.36
CA GLY A 80 1.93 1.82 -13.34
C GLY A 80 2.55 1.83 -11.94
N HIS A 81 1.82 1.41 -10.91
CA HIS A 81 2.27 1.55 -9.52
C HIS A 81 3.46 0.66 -9.18
N GLY A 82 3.52 -0.54 -9.76
CA GLY A 82 4.65 -1.46 -9.61
C GLY A 82 5.96 -0.88 -10.12
N ALA A 83 5.93 -0.10 -11.21
CA ALA A 83 7.11 0.58 -11.72
C ALA A 83 7.61 1.70 -10.79
N PHE A 84 6.72 2.48 -10.18
CA PHE A 84 7.12 3.47 -9.16
C PHE A 84 7.68 2.81 -7.91
N PHE A 85 7.14 1.66 -7.51
CA PHE A 85 7.69 0.86 -6.43
C PHE A 85 9.11 0.37 -6.78
N GLY A 86 9.31 -0.17 -7.99
CA GLY A 86 10.62 -0.58 -8.50
C GLY A 86 11.60 0.58 -8.61
N PHE A 87 11.15 1.76 -9.10
CA PHE A 87 11.99 2.94 -9.17
C PHE A 87 12.51 3.34 -7.78
N GLY A 88 11.66 3.28 -6.74
CA GLY A 88 12.08 3.56 -5.37
C GLY A 88 13.14 2.58 -4.84
N ALA A 89 12.99 1.28 -5.14
CA ALA A 89 13.96 0.25 -4.78
C ALA A 89 15.34 0.51 -5.41
N PHE A 90 15.37 0.73 -6.73
CA PHE A 90 16.60 1.03 -7.45
C PHE A 90 17.20 2.38 -7.06
N ALA A 91 16.38 3.43 -6.89
CA ALA A 91 16.86 4.74 -6.50
C ALA A 91 17.55 4.72 -5.12
N SER A 92 16.99 3.98 -4.15
CA SER A 92 17.60 3.86 -2.83
C SER A 92 18.93 3.09 -2.88
N ALA A 93 18.99 1.98 -3.63
CA ALA A 93 20.20 1.20 -3.84
C ALA A 93 21.26 2.05 -4.57
N TRP A 94 20.87 2.78 -5.63
CA TRP A 94 21.76 3.67 -6.38
C TRP A 94 22.33 4.80 -5.53
N LEU A 95 21.50 5.47 -4.70
CA LEU A 95 21.96 6.52 -3.79
C LEU A 95 22.97 5.99 -2.76
N ASN A 96 22.73 4.80 -2.24
CA ASN A 96 23.65 4.18 -1.30
C ASN A 96 24.96 3.77 -1.95
N ASN A 97 24.91 3.10 -3.12
CA ASN A 97 26.09 2.55 -3.79
C ASN A 97 26.97 3.63 -4.44
N GLN A 98 26.40 4.68 -5.06
CA GLN A 98 27.14 5.70 -5.79
C GLN A 98 27.58 6.87 -4.91
N PHE A 99 26.73 7.28 -3.96
CA PHE A 99 26.98 8.46 -3.13
C PHE A 99 27.33 8.12 -1.69
N ASN A 100 27.37 6.83 -1.32
CA ASN A 100 27.58 6.36 0.06
C ASN A 100 26.62 7.03 1.07
N ILE A 101 25.40 7.37 0.63
CA ILE A 101 24.40 7.95 1.51
C ILE A 101 23.89 6.85 2.45
N PRO A 102 23.86 7.08 3.78
CA PRO A 102 23.31 6.11 4.72
C PRO A 102 21.87 5.73 4.32
N VAL A 103 21.55 4.43 4.37
CA VAL A 103 20.27 3.89 3.90
C VAL A 103 19.06 4.59 4.53
N VAL A 104 19.15 4.98 5.80
CA VAL A 104 18.10 5.73 6.52
C VAL A 104 17.72 7.04 5.80
N PHE A 105 18.69 7.72 5.19
CA PHE A 105 18.43 8.94 4.40
C PHE A 105 18.16 8.60 2.93
N ALA A 106 18.71 7.50 2.42
CA ALA A 106 18.49 7.05 1.05
C ALA A 106 17.01 6.68 0.82
N ILE A 107 16.34 6.04 1.79
CA ILE A 107 14.91 5.66 1.69
C ILE A 107 14.00 6.89 1.45
N PRO A 108 13.96 7.93 2.30
CA PRO A 108 13.12 9.09 2.06
C PRO A 108 13.52 9.89 0.82
N LEU A 109 14.83 9.92 0.48
CA LEU A 109 15.30 10.59 -0.72
C LEU A 109 14.88 9.84 -1.98
N ALA A 110 14.93 8.50 -1.98
CA ALA A 110 14.39 7.67 -3.06
C ALA A 110 12.87 7.88 -3.23
N GLY A 111 12.13 7.97 -2.12
CA GLY A 111 10.71 8.34 -2.16
C GLY A 111 10.51 9.71 -2.83
N TYR A 112 11.34 10.70 -2.51
CA TYR A 112 11.26 12.02 -3.13
C TYR A 112 11.61 12.00 -4.63
N LEU A 113 12.64 11.26 -5.03
CA LEU A 113 12.98 11.08 -6.45
C LEU A 113 11.85 10.38 -7.20
N THR A 114 11.26 9.35 -6.60
CA THR A 114 10.10 8.66 -7.16
C THR A 114 8.89 9.61 -7.28
N MET A 115 8.68 10.51 -6.32
CA MET A 115 7.66 11.55 -6.40
C MET A 115 7.85 12.45 -7.63
N ILE A 116 9.08 12.88 -7.92
CA ILE A 116 9.37 13.71 -9.10
C ILE A 116 9.07 12.95 -10.38
N VAL A 117 9.50 11.69 -10.48
CA VAL A 117 9.20 10.82 -11.62
C VAL A 117 7.70 10.58 -11.75
N GLY A 118 7.00 10.31 -10.64
CA GLY A 118 5.55 10.18 -10.63
C GLY A 118 4.82 11.44 -11.08
N MET A 119 5.29 12.63 -10.70
CA MET A 119 4.73 13.88 -11.21
C MET A 119 5.00 14.06 -12.71
N LEU A 120 6.16 13.66 -13.21
CA LEU A 120 6.48 13.72 -14.64
C LEU A 120 5.50 12.87 -15.47
N PHE A 121 5.30 11.60 -15.08
CA PHE A 121 4.31 10.72 -15.72
C PHE A 121 2.85 11.12 -15.39
N GLY A 122 2.62 11.86 -14.32
CA GLY A 122 1.34 12.45 -13.95
C GLY A 122 0.96 13.70 -14.75
N LEU A 123 1.90 14.36 -15.44
CA LEU A 123 1.59 15.56 -16.26
C LEU A 123 0.54 15.29 -17.36
N PRO A 124 0.64 14.21 -18.17
CA PRO A 124 -0.43 13.84 -19.09
C PRO A 124 -1.75 13.53 -18.36
N ALA A 125 -1.67 12.90 -17.20
CA ALA A 125 -2.81 12.54 -16.36
C ALA A 125 -3.63 13.77 -15.90
N ALA A 126 -3.00 14.93 -15.75
CA ALA A 126 -3.70 16.17 -15.40
C ALA A 126 -4.74 16.59 -16.45
N ARG A 127 -4.54 16.18 -17.73
CA ARG A 127 -5.42 16.51 -18.86
C ARG A 127 -6.30 15.35 -19.31
N ILE A 128 -5.89 14.10 -19.06
CA ILE A 128 -6.55 12.88 -19.49
C ILE A 128 -7.42 12.35 -18.34
N LYS A 129 -8.57 11.73 -18.64
CA LYS A 129 -9.52 11.21 -17.66
C LYS A 129 -9.95 9.78 -17.99
N GLY A 130 -10.39 9.04 -16.96
CA GLY A 130 -10.98 7.71 -17.14
C GLY A 130 -10.01 6.67 -17.68
N LEU A 131 -10.47 5.86 -18.60
CA LEU A 131 -9.72 4.73 -19.16
C LEU A 131 -8.42 5.16 -19.86
N TYR A 132 -8.43 6.29 -20.54
CA TYR A 132 -7.22 6.80 -21.22
C TYR A 132 -6.08 7.10 -20.24
N LEU A 133 -6.41 7.49 -19.02
CA LEU A 133 -5.43 7.68 -17.96
C LEU A 133 -4.80 6.35 -17.54
N ALA A 134 -5.61 5.29 -17.41
CA ALA A 134 -5.10 3.95 -17.11
C ALA A 134 -4.13 3.44 -18.19
N ILE A 135 -4.44 3.69 -19.47
CA ILE A 135 -3.56 3.36 -20.61
C ILE A 135 -2.25 4.17 -20.53
N ALA A 136 -2.31 5.46 -20.21
CA ALA A 136 -1.11 6.29 -20.08
C ALA A 136 -0.20 5.82 -18.93
N THR A 137 -0.77 5.42 -17.80
CA THR A 137 0.01 4.88 -16.67
C THR A 137 0.52 3.47 -16.94
N LEU A 138 -0.17 2.68 -17.75
CA LEU A 138 0.32 1.40 -18.26
C LEU A 138 1.53 1.60 -19.18
N ALA A 139 1.49 2.59 -20.06
CA ALA A 139 2.66 2.94 -20.87
C ALA A 139 3.85 3.37 -19.99
N ALA A 140 3.60 4.14 -18.92
CA ALA A 140 4.64 4.49 -17.94
C ALA A 140 5.25 3.25 -17.26
N GLN A 141 4.42 2.22 -16.96
CA GLN A 141 4.90 0.94 -16.43
C GLN A 141 5.94 0.31 -17.36
N PHE A 142 5.60 0.13 -18.63
CA PHE A 142 6.50 -0.49 -19.60
C PHE A 142 7.74 0.34 -19.89
N ILE A 143 7.62 1.68 -19.92
CA ILE A 143 8.77 2.58 -20.11
C ILE A 143 9.76 2.43 -18.94
N LEU A 144 9.28 2.40 -17.71
CA LEU A 144 10.14 2.24 -16.53
C LEU A 144 10.71 0.82 -16.43
N GLU A 145 9.94 -0.20 -16.78
CA GLU A 145 10.41 -1.60 -16.82
C GLU A 145 11.56 -1.77 -17.83
N ASP A 146 11.43 -1.23 -19.05
CA ASP A 146 12.48 -1.22 -20.06
C ASP A 146 13.68 -0.36 -19.61
N PHE A 147 13.44 0.77 -18.94
CA PHE A 147 14.48 1.59 -18.33
C PHE A 147 15.28 0.80 -17.29
N PHE A 148 14.64 0.05 -16.41
CA PHE A 148 15.34 -0.78 -15.42
C PHE A 148 16.19 -1.88 -16.06
N ALA A 149 15.73 -2.46 -17.15
CA ALA A 149 16.47 -3.50 -17.87
C ALA A 149 17.70 -2.98 -18.62
N ARG A 150 17.69 -1.69 -19.06
CA ARG A 150 18.74 -1.11 -19.92
C ARG A 150 19.66 -0.12 -19.25
N ALA A 151 19.22 0.55 -18.19
CA ALA A 151 20.01 1.60 -17.54
C ALA A 151 21.02 1.02 -16.54
N GLU A 152 22.14 0.45 -17.06
CA GLU A 152 23.20 -0.16 -16.25
C GLU A 152 23.74 0.77 -15.16
N TRP A 153 23.87 2.07 -15.46
CA TRP A 153 24.37 3.07 -14.49
C TRP A 153 23.44 3.30 -13.29
N PHE A 154 22.14 2.97 -13.41
CA PHE A 154 21.15 3.20 -12.37
C PHE A 154 20.69 1.90 -11.69
N SER A 155 20.32 0.90 -12.48
CA SER A 155 19.72 -0.37 -12.02
C SER A 155 20.70 -1.55 -12.05
N GLY A 156 21.90 -1.38 -12.64
CA GLY A 156 22.78 -2.51 -12.98
C GLY A 156 22.29 -3.32 -14.18
N GLY A 157 21.23 -2.85 -14.88
CA GLY A 157 20.66 -3.53 -16.05
C GLY A 157 20.12 -4.92 -15.71
N SER A 158 20.44 -5.91 -16.54
CA SER A 158 20.04 -7.31 -16.32
C SER A 158 20.71 -7.98 -15.13
N TYR A 159 21.80 -7.41 -14.60
CA TYR A 159 22.47 -7.95 -13.41
C TYR A 159 21.81 -7.51 -12.10
N GLY A 160 20.95 -6.48 -12.15
CA GLY A 160 20.32 -5.91 -10.96
C GLY A 160 21.28 -5.09 -10.09
N ALA A 161 20.78 -4.56 -8.99
CA ALA A 161 21.52 -3.75 -8.03
C ALA A 161 21.54 -4.43 -6.66
N SER A 162 22.71 -4.44 -6.01
CA SER A 162 22.81 -4.82 -4.61
C SER A 162 22.31 -3.68 -3.72
N ALA A 163 21.59 -4.00 -2.67
CA ALA A 163 21.11 -3.06 -1.66
C ALA A 163 21.74 -3.41 -0.33
N SER A 164 22.50 -2.48 0.25
CA SER A 164 23.16 -2.70 1.55
C SER A 164 22.14 -2.76 2.69
N PRO A 165 22.41 -3.48 3.78
CA PRO A 165 21.55 -3.48 4.94
C PRO A 165 21.47 -2.09 5.58
N ILE A 166 20.40 -1.82 6.31
CA ILE A 166 20.21 -0.56 7.01
C ILE A 166 21.23 -0.47 8.16
N ASN A 167 22.08 0.56 8.13
CA ASN A 167 23.02 0.84 9.21
C ASN A 167 22.67 2.18 9.87
N LEU A 168 22.45 2.16 11.17
CA LEU A 168 22.14 3.33 11.97
C LEU A 168 23.13 3.41 13.16
N PHE A 169 24.00 4.42 13.17
CA PHE A 169 24.98 4.63 14.24
C PHE A 169 25.87 3.41 14.57
N GLY A 170 26.19 2.57 13.56
CA GLY A 170 27.01 1.38 13.75
C GLY A 170 26.23 0.09 14.09
N PHE A 171 24.90 0.17 14.26
CA PHE A 171 24.04 -0.99 14.36
C PHE A 171 23.52 -1.38 12.97
N GLU A 172 23.83 -2.60 12.53
CA GLU A 172 23.32 -3.13 11.27
C GLU A 172 22.00 -3.87 11.51
N PHE A 173 20.95 -3.41 10.81
CA PHE A 173 19.63 -4.04 10.80
C PHE A 173 19.57 -5.10 9.70
N SER A 174 20.43 -6.12 9.81
CA SER A 174 20.53 -7.22 8.84
C SER A 174 19.69 -8.45 9.21
N THR A 175 19.25 -8.54 10.47
CA THR A 175 18.39 -9.64 10.93
C THR A 175 16.92 -9.30 10.72
N ASP A 176 16.07 -10.31 10.44
CA ASP A 176 14.63 -10.13 10.25
C ASP A 176 13.97 -9.46 11.46
N GLU A 177 14.40 -9.79 12.67
CA GLU A 177 13.91 -9.18 13.90
C GLU A 177 14.20 -7.67 13.98
N SER A 178 15.40 -7.27 13.61
CA SER A 178 15.81 -5.86 13.64
C SER A 178 15.12 -5.06 12.51
N PHE A 179 15.06 -5.63 11.31
CA PHE A 179 14.39 -5.01 10.17
C PHE A 179 12.89 -4.84 10.40
N PHE A 180 12.25 -5.78 11.11
CA PHE A 180 10.85 -5.68 11.48
C PHE A 180 10.51 -4.36 12.20
N TYR A 181 11.35 -3.92 13.15
CA TYR A 181 11.11 -2.65 13.86
C TYR A 181 11.18 -1.44 12.93
N VAL A 182 12.11 -1.45 11.96
CA VAL A 182 12.23 -0.39 10.95
C VAL A 182 10.98 -0.36 10.06
N ALA A 183 10.56 -1.53 9.57
CA ALA A 183 9.37 -1.67 8.72
C ALA A 183 8.09 -1.26 9.47
N LEU A 184 7.94 -1.67 10.74
CA LEU A 184 6.82 -1.31 11.59
C LEU A 184 6.77 0.20 11.84
N PHE A 185 7.90 0.82 12.18
CA PHE A 185 7.99 2.26 12.38
C PHE A 185 7.61 3.03 11.10
N ALA A 186 8.16 2.62 9.96
CA ALA A 186 7.85 3.20 8.65
C ALA A 186 6.36 3.07 8.32
N LEU A 187 5.76 1.90 8.53
CA LEU A 187 4.33 1.67 8.30
C LEU A 187 3.46 2.57 9.17
N ILE A 188 3.74 2.64 10.48
CA ILE A 188 2.97 3.49 11.41
C ILE A 188 3.09 4.95 11.01
N PHE A 189 4.31 5.43 10.71
CA PHE A 189 4.55 6.81 10.31
C PHE A 189 3.80 7.15 9.02
N MET A 190 3.91 6.32 7.98
CA MET A 190 3.26 6.51 6.70
C MET A 190 1.73 6.41 6.80
N TYR A 191 1.22 5.50 7.64
CA TYR A 191 -0.21 5.38 7.91
C TYR A 191 -0.77 6.65 8.60
N LEU A 192 -0.08 7.17 9.61
CA LEU A 192 -0.48 8.39 10.29
C LEU A 192 -0.41 9.59 9.36
N TRP A 193 0.62 9.66 8.50
CA TRP A 193 0.74 10.72 7.52
C TRP A 193 -0.38 10.66 6.48
N ALA A 194 -0.70 9.48 5.91
CA ALA A 194 -1.85 9.28 5.03
C ALA A 194 -3.16 9.73 5.70
N SER A 195 -3.39 9.29 6.94
CA SER A 195 -4.59 9.65 7.71
C SER A 195 -4.70 11.15 7.95
N ASN A 196 -3.58 11.83 8.24
CA ASN A 196 -3.54 13.27 8.44
C ASN A 196 -3.73 14.03 7.11
N LEU A 197 -3.11 13.55 6.02
CA LEU A 197 -3.25 14.12 4.69
C LEU A 197 -4.72 14.14 4.25
N ILE A 198 -5.42 13.02 4.38
CA ILE A 198 -6.84 12.93 3.98
C ILE A 198 -7.74 13.86 4.80
N ARG A 199 -7.40 14.12 6.07
CA ARG A 199 -8.13 15.05 6.94
C ARG A 199 -7.77 16.51 6.71
N SER A 200 -6.70 16.78 5.97
CA SER A 200 -6.22 18.13 5.65
C SER A 200 -7.12 18.84 4.62
N ARG A 201 -6.81 20.09 4.32
CA ARG A 201 -7.43 20.84 3.24
C ARG A 201 -7.22 20.17 1.88
N ASP A 202 -6.02 19.64 1.65
CA ASP A 202 -5.67 18.97 0.38
C ASP A 202 -6.43 17.66 0.22
N GLY A 203 -6.60 16.88 1.30
CA GLY A 203 -7.39 15.65 1.27
C GLY A 203 -8.87 15.90 0.92
N ARG A 204 -9.47 16.99 1.42
CA ARG A 204 -10.83 17.39 1.03
C ARG A 204 -10.91 17.79 -0.43
N ALA A 205 -9.89 18.48 -0.94
CA ALA A 205 -9.81 18.83 -2.35
C ALA A 205 -9.70 17.56 -3.23
N PHE A 206 -8.94 16.54 -2.81
CA PHE A 206 -8.88 15.25 -3.51
C PHE A 206 -10.27 14.62 -3.65
N VAL A 207 -11.01 14.52 -2.55
CA VAL A 207 -12.37 13.96 -2.56
C VAL A 207 -13.32 14.77 -3.45
N SER A 208 -13.25 16.12 -3.39
CA SER A 208 -14.05 16.99 -4.25
C SER A 208 -13.76 16.79 -5.73
N VAL A 209 -12.49 16.60 -6.10
CA VAL A 209 -12.06 16.31 -7.48
C VAL A 209 -12.57 14.95 -7.96
N ARG A 210 -12.63 13.95 -7.05
CA ARG A 210 -13.18 12.63 -7.35
C ARG A 210 -14.68 12.66 -7.55
N ASP A 211 -15.41 13.25 -6.60
CA ASP A 211 -16.86 13.16 -6.54
C ASP A 211 -17.52 14.04 -7.63
N HIS A 212 -17.07 15.27 -7.82
CA HIS A 212 -17.63 16.17 -8.82
C HIS A 212 -16.63 17.24 -9.28
N TYR A 213 -15.78 16.90 -10.22
CA TYR A 213 -14.67 17.76 -10.66
C TYR A 213 -15.12 19.13 -11.21
N LEU A 214 -16.29 19.21 -11.93
CA LEU A 214 -16.83 20.48 -12.43
C LEU A 214 -17.23 21.41 -11.29
N SER A 215 -17.91 20.89 -10.27
CA SER A 215 -18.28 21.70 -9.10
C SER A 215 -17.05 22.12 -8.29
N ALA A 216 -16.04 21.26 -8.19
CA ALA A 216 -14.78 21.60 -7.54
C ALA A 216 -14.07 22.76 -8.25
N GLU A 217 -14.06 22.77 -9.60
CA GLU A 217 -13.47 23.84 -10.41
C GLU A 217 -14.19 25.16 -10.23
N ILE A 218 -15.54 25.16 -10.25
CA ILE A 218 -16.36 26.34 -9.99
C ILE A 218 -16.11 26.92 -8.60
N MET A 219 -15.84 26.06 -7.61
CA MET A 219 -15.50 26.46 -6.24
C MET A 219 -14.04 26.91 -6.08
N GLY A 220 -13.28 27.04 -7.19
CA GLY A 220 -11.91 27.55 -7.20
C GLY A 220 -10.82 26.50 -6.91
N ILE A 221 -11.15 25.20 -6.96
CA ILE A 221 -10.15 24.13 -6.80
C ILE A 221 -9.43 23.93 -8.13
N ASN A 222 -8.12 24.09 -8.14
CA ASN A 222 -7.29 23.85 -9.33
C ASN A 222 -7.13 22.33 -9.57
N LEU A 223 -7.89 21.79 -10.52
CA LEU A 223 -7.92 20.35 -10.83
C LEU A 223 -6.55 19.79 -11.22
N THR A 224 -5.80 20.53 -12.07
CA THR A 224 -4.48 20.11 -12.54
C THR A 224 -3.50 19.96 -11.37
N LYS A 225 -3.47 20.95 -10.47
CA LYS A 225 -2.62 20.93 -9.28
C LYS A 225 -2.92 19.72 -8.40
N TYR A 226 -4.18 19.47 -8.06
CA TYR A 226 -4.54 18.39 -7.15
C TYR A 226 -4.41 17.00 -7.78
N ARG A 227 -4.66 16.85 -9.07
CA ARG A 227 -4.38 15.62 -9.81
C ARG A 227 -2.89 15.30 -9.82
N LEU A 228 -2.04 16.29 -10.14
CA LEU A 228 -0.60 16.11 -10.16
C LEU A 228 -0.04 15.83 -8.77
N LEU A 229 -0.53 16.54 -7.75
CA LEU A 229 -0.13 16.34 -6.36
C LEU A 229 -0.45 14.92 -5.88
N SER A 230 -1.62 14.38 -6.22
CA SER A 230 -1.99 13.02 -5.84
C SER A 230 -1.11 11.96 -6.51
N PHE A 231 -0.68 12.17 -7.77
CA PHE A 231 0.32 11.33 -8.42
C PHE A 231 1.67 11.39 -7.71
N GLY A 232 2.13 12.58 -7.35
CA GLY A 232 3.37 12.74 -6.62
C GLY A 232 3.35 12.05 -5.27
N VAL A 233 2.27 12.24 -4.49
CA VAL A 233 2.10 11.56 -3.19
C VAL A 233 2.04 10.05 -3.37
N CYS A 234 1.28 9.55 -4.34
CA CYS A 234 1.20 8.13 -4.66
C CYS A 234 2.58 7.53 -4.96
N ALA A 235 3.35 8.17 -5.82
CA ALA A 235 4.70 7.75 -6.19
C ALA A 235 5.68 7.83 -5.01
N PHE A 236 5.56 8.83 -4.12
CA PHE A 236 6.35 8.93 -2.91
C PHE A 236 6.16 7.72 -1.99
N TYR A 237 4.92 7.32 -1.74
CA TYR A 237 4.59 6.14 -0.95
C TYR A 237 5.10 4.85 -1.59
N ALA A 238 4.93 4.72 -2.92
CA ALA A 238 5.48 3.60 -3.68
C ALA A 238 7.01 3.55 -3.55
N GLY A 239 7.68 4.70 -3.67
CA GLY A 239 9.13 4.81 -3.56
C GLY A 239 9.67 4.41 -2.19
N ILE A 240 9.00 4.80 -1.09
CA ILE A 240 9.39 4.38 0.26
C ILE A 240 9.16 2.87 0.44
N GLY A 241 7.99 2.34 0.03
CA GLY A 241 7.73 0.91 0.10
C GLY A 241 8.74 0.09 -0.70
N GLY A 242 9.06 0.54 -1.93
CA GLY A 242 10.05 -0.09 -2.80
C GLY A 242 11.48 -0.05 -2.24
N ALA A 243 11.88 1.08 -1.66
CA ALA A 243 13.18 1.20 -1.00
C ALA A 243 13.32 0.24 0.18
N LEU A 244 12.29 0.13 1.03
CA LEU A 244 12.26 -0.86 2.12
C LEU A 244 12.34 -2.29 1.59
N TYR A 245 11.60 -2.61 0.54
CA TYR A 245 11.66 -3.91 -0.14
C TYR A 245 13.06 -4.24 -0.63
N GLY A 246 13.73 -3.30 -1.34
CA GLY A 246 15.08 -3.50 -1.88
C GLY A 246 16.11 -3.76 -0.80
N HIS A 247 16.10 -2.97 0.29
CA HIS A 247 17.02 -3.15 1.41
C HIS A 247 16.71 -4.37 2.28
N TYR A 248 15.44 -4.85 2.27
CA TYR A 248 15.06 -6.09 2.95
C TYR A 248 15.60 -7.32 2.21
N LEU A 249 15.44 -7.37 0.88
CA LEU A 249 15.93 -8.48 0.08
C LEU A 249 17.46 -8.45 -0.13
N GLY A 250 18.10 -7.30 0.04
CA GLY A 250 19.54 -7.11 -0.22
C GLY A 250 19.91 -7.07 -1.71
N PHE A 251 18.96 -7.35 -2.60
CA PHE A 251 19.14 -7.38 -4.05
C PHE A 251 17.86 -6.98 -4.78
N VAL A 252 18.00 -6.20 -5.85
CA VAL A 252 16.89 -5.69 -6.66
C VAL A 252 17.12 -6.07 -8.12
N SER A 253 16.17 -6.80 -8.74
CA SER A 253 16.20 -7.12 -10.17
C SER A 253 15.05 -6.45 -10.92
N ALA A 254 15.26 -6.16 -12.22
CA ALA A 254 14.24 -5.54 -13.06
C ALA A 254 12.99 -6.43 -13.25
N GLU A 255 13.17 -7.75 -13.25
CA GLU A 255 12.12 -8.75 -13.48
C GLU A 255 11.04 -8.78 -12.39
N GLY A 256 11.33 -8.26 -11.19
CA GLY A 256 10.38 -8.25 -10.07
C GLY A 256 9.25 -7.22 -10.21
N PHE A 257 9.39 -6.20 -11.08
CA PHE A 257 8.50 -5.03 -11.12
C PHE A 257 7.59 -5.00 -12.34
N THR A 258 6.92 -6.12 -12.61
CA THR A 258 6.03 -6.29 -13.75
C THR A 258 4.64 -5.68 -13.51
N ILE A 259 3.84 -5.62 -14.59
CA ILE A 259 2.43 -5.23 -14.52
C ILE A 259 1.63 -6.07 -13.52
N MET A 260 2.00 -7.34 -13.30
CA MET A 260 1.34 -8.21 -12.33
C MET A 260 1.40 -7.63 -10.91
N MET A 261 2.53 -7.04 -10.53
CA MET A 261 2.67 -6.35 -9.25
C MET A 261 1.73 -5.12 -9.15
N SER A 262 1.57 -4.36 -10.24
CA SER A 262 0.61 -3.24 -10.29
C SER A 262 -0.83 -3.71 -10.11
N ILE A 263 -1.21 -4.84 -10.73
CA ILE A 263 -2.53 -5.46 -10.57
C ILE A 263 -2.71 -5.95 -9.13
N GLN A 264 -1.68 -6.53 -8.52
CA GLN A 264 -1.72 -6.97 -7.12
C GLN A 264 -1.96 -5.79 -6.16
N PHE A 265 -1.31 -4.64 -6.36
CA PHE A 265 -1.59 -3.42 -5.58
C PHE A 265 -3.02 -2.92 -5.78
N LEU A 266 -3.56 -2.98 -7.00
CA LEU A 266 -4.96 -2.64 -7.25
C LEU A 266 -5.90 -3.60 -6.52
N ALA A 267 -5.64 -4.91 -6.55
CA ALA A 267 -6.43 -5.89 -5.81
C ALA A 267 -6.43 -5.58 -4.30
N MET A 268 -5.27 -5.23 -3.72
CA MET A 268 -5.16 -4.85 -2.31
C MET A 268 -6.09 -3.69 -1.93
N ILE A 269 -6.12 -2.63 -2.73
CA ILE A 269 -6.94 -1.45 -2.41
C ILE A 269 -8.42 -1.66 -2.69
N ILE A 270 -8.79 -2.46 -3.71
CA ILE A 270 -10.18 -2.74 -4.04
C ILE A 270 -10.78 -3.68 -2.99
N ILE A 271 -10.11 -4.78 -2.66
CA ILE A 271 -10.54 -5.71 -1.61
C ILE A 271 -10.60 -5.02 -0.25
N GLY A 272 -9.61 -4.19 0.04
CA GLY A 272 -9.59 -3.41 1.28
C GLY A 272 -10.72 -2.39 1.39
N GLY A 273 -11.10 -1.80 0.27
CA GLY A 273 -12.11 -0.75 0.13
C GLY A 273 -11.52 0.59 -0.29
N LEU A 274 -11.88 1.03 -1.49
CA LEU A 274 -11.43 2.29 -2.07
C LEU A 274 -11.81 3.49 -1.20
N GLY A 275 -10.87 4.41 -0.98
CA GLY A 275 -11.09 5.60 -0.16
C GLY A 275 -11.11 5.35 1.35
N SER A 276 -10.57 4.22 1.81
CA SER A 276 -10.41 3.90 3.22
C SER A 276 -8.95 3.57 3.55
N VAL A 277 -8.30 4.43 4.35
CA VAL A 277 -6.90 4.22 4.79
C VAL A 277 -6.76 2.92 5.62
N LYS A 278 -7.74 2.63 6.48
CA LYS A 278 -7.77 1.38 7.26
C LYS A 278 -8.04 0.17 6.37
N GLY A 279 -8.96 0.34 5.41
CA GLY A 279 -9.29 -0.69 4.44
C GLY A 279 -8.08 -1.13 3.63
N THR A 280 -7.22 -0.21 3.20
CA THR A 280 -5.99 -0.54 2.46
C THR A 280 -5.14 -1.57 3.21
N LEU A 281 -4.88 -1.35 4.50
CA LEU A 281 -4.11 -2.30 5.29
C LEU A 281 -4.81 -3.65 5.42
N MET A 282 -6.15 -3.66 5.62
CA MET A 282 -6.91 -4.91 5.65
C MET A 282 -6.81 -5.69 4.34
N GLY A 283 -6.89 -4.98 3.20
CA GLY A 283 -6.73 -5.59 1.88
C GLY A 283 -5.30 -6.09 1.61
N THR A 284 -4.28 -5.34 2.06
CA THR A 284 -2.89 -5.79 1.96
C THR A 284 -2.67 -7.07 2.78
N ILE A 285 -3.13 -7.08 4.03
CA ILE A 285 -3.06 -8.27 4.89
C ILE A 285 -3.76 -9.46 4.21
N PHE A 286 -4.95 -9.25 3.67
CA PHE A 286 -5.71 -10.29 2.98
C PHE A 286 -4.96 -10.86 1.78
N ILE A 287 -4.43 -10.00 0.88
CA ILE A 287 -3.73 -10.44 -0.33
C ILE A 287 -2.40 -11.13 -0.01
N VAL A 288 -1.67 -10.68 1.03
CA VAL A 288 -0.42 -11.32 1.43
C VAL A 288 -0.66 -12.67 2.10
N LEU A 289 -1.71 -12.79 2.93
CA LEU A 289 -2.04 -14.06 3.59
C LEU A 289 -2.77 -15.05 2.69
N LEU A 290 -3.40 -14.60 1.61
CA LEU A 290 -4.18 -15.47 0.73
C LEU A 290 -3.37 -16.63 0.13
N PRO A 291 -2.18 -16.43 -0.46
CA PRO A 291 -1.33 -17.52 -0.93
C PRO A 291 -0.96 -18.52 0.19
N GLU A 292 -0.65 -18.01 1.38
CA GLU A 292 -0.27 -18.82 2.54
C GLU A 292 -1.42 -19.72 3.03
N ILE A 293 -2.62 -19.14 3.10
CA ILE A 293 -3.82 -19.90 3.50
C ILE A 293 -4.13 -21.00 2.48
N LEU A 294 -3.99 -20.69 1.18
CA LEU A 294 -4.19 -21.66 0.11
C LEU A 294 -3.11 -22.75 0.13
N GLU A 295 -1.86 -22.39 0.40
CA GLU A 295 -0.76 -23.36 0.52
C GLU A 295 -0.98 -24.33 1.68
N PHE A 296 -1.39 -23.80 2.82
CA PHE A 296 -1.76 -24.64 3.96
C PHE A 296 -2.91 -25.60 3.61
N GLY A 297 -3.93 -25.13 2.90
CA GLY A 297 -5.04 -25.95 2.40
C GLY A 297 -4.59 -27.03 1.41
N VAL A 298 -3.75 -26.67 0.46
CA VAL A 298 -3.20 -27.58 -0.56
C VAL A 298 -2.31 -28.65 0.10
N THR A 299 -1.42 -28.26 1.01
CA THR A 299 -0.55 -29.17 1.76
C THR A 299 -1.36 -30.15 2.61
N GLY A 300 -2.44 -29.65 3.26
CA GLY A 300 -3.36 -30.50 4.00
C GLY A 300 -4.06 -31.52 3.11
N LEU A 301 -4.48 -31.13 1.89
CA LEU A 301 -5.07 -32.07 0.91
C LEU A 301 -4.06 -33.04 0.34
N ALA A 302 -2.82 -32.58 0.08
CA ALA A 302 -1.73 -33.43 -0.39
C ALA A 302 -1.37 -34.55 0.59
N ALA A 303 -1.50 -34.28 1.90
CA ALA A 303 -1.27 -35.29 2.94
C ALA A 303 -2.22 -36.50 2.89
N PHE A 304 -3.38 -36.36 2.20
CA PHE A 304 -4.32 -37.45 1.97
C PHE A 304 -4.09 -38.22 0.66
N SER A 305 -3.08 -37.83 -0.15
CA SER A 305 -2.82 -38.44 -1.45
C SER A 305 -1.33 -38.71 -1.66
N ASP A 306 -0.97 -39.97 -1.88
CA ASP A 306 0.41 -40.39 -2.23
C ASP A 306 0.73 -40.19 -3.72
N ASN A 307 -0.17 -39.59 -4.50
CA ASN A 307 -0.02 -39.46 -5.95
C ASN A 307 0.69 -38.14 -6.31
N THR A 308 1.93 -38.22 -6.80
CA THR A 308 2.76 -37.08 -7.20
C THR A 308 2.10 -36.22 -8.27
N SER A 309 1.41 -36.81 -9.25
CA SER A 309 0.70 -36.07 -10.30
C SER A 309 -0.45 -35.22 -9.74
N PHE A 310 -1.05 -35.63 -8.65
CA PHE A 310 -2.08 -34.87 -7.96
C PHE A 310 -1.48 -33.66 -7.22
N ILE A 311 -0.32 -33.86 -6.60
CA ILE A 311 0.41 -32.78 -5.88
C ILE A 311 0.87 -31.70 -6.85
N ASP A 312 1.43 -32.07 -8.02
CA ASP A 312 1.82 -31.12 -9.06
C ASP A 312 0.61 -30.33 -9.59
N GLY A 313 -0.53 -31.00 -9.77
CA GLY A 313 -1.79 -30.34 -10.17
C GLY A 313 -2.29 -29.32 -9.15
N LEU A 314 -2.08 -29.56 -7.85
CA LEU A 314 -2.49 -28.66 -6.78
C LEU A 314 -1.71 -27.34 -6.80
N ALA A 315 -0.44 -27.32 -7.25
CA ALA A 315 0.34 -26.09 -7.38
C ALA A 315 -0.29 -25.13 -8.39
N TYR A 316 -0.70 -25.62 -9.57
CA TYR A 316 -1.42 -24.82 -10.56
C TYR A 316 -2.81 -24.39 -10.07
N PHE A 317 -3.47 -25.24 -9.30
CA PHE A 317 -4.76 -24.93 -8.69
C PHE A 317 -4.66 -23.76 -7.70
N LYS A 318 -3.54 -23.61 -6.99
CA LYS A 318 -3.27 -22.49 -6.06
C LYS A 318 -3.34 -21.15 -6.80
N GLU A 319 -2.64 -21.00 -7.93
CA GLU A 319 -2.65 -19.75 -8.71
C GLU A 319 -4.04 -19.42 -9.27
N MET A 320 -4.74 -20.43 -9.80
CA MET A 320 -6.11 -20.27 -10.28
C MET A 320 -7.05 -19.89 -9.14
N ALA A 321 -6.88 -20.48 -7.95
CA ALA A 321 -7.71 -20.19 -6.78
C ALA A 321 -7.51 -18.76 -6.28
N ILE A 322 -6.29 -18.20 -6.33
CA ILE A 322 -6.03 -16.80 -5.98
C ILE A 322 -6.86 -15.87 -6.87
N GLY A 323 -6.80 -16.07 -8.19
CA GLY A 323 -7.58 -15.27 -9.14
C GLY A 323 -9.09 -15.40 -8.93
N LEU A 324 -9.56 -16.63 -8.69
CA LEU A 324 -10.97 -16.92 -8.43
C LEU A 324 -11.45 -16.27 -7.13
N VAL A 325 -10.69 -16.36 -6.04
CA VAL A 325 -11.03 -15.71 -4.76
C VAL A 325 -11.14 -14.20 -4.92
N ILE A 326 -10.19 -13.57 -5.63
CA ILE A 326 -10.23 -12.14 -5.91
C ILE A 326 -11.50 -11.78 -6.70
N MET A 327 -11.82 -12.57 -7.75
CA MET A 327 -13.02 -12.36 -8.58
C MET A 327 -14.30 -12.50 -7.76
N LEU A 328 -14.44 -13.56 -6.97
CA LEU A 328 -15.58 -13.79 -6.11
C LEU A 328 -15.75 -12.66 -5.09
N PHE A 329 -14.62 -12.23 -4.50
CA PHE A 329 -14.65 -11.13 -3.53
C PHE A 329 -15.17 -9.83 -4.17
N LEU A 330 -14.73 -9.50 -5.38
CA LEU A 330 -15.20 -8.32 -6.13
C LEU A 330 -16.69 -8.38 -6.47
N ILE A 331 -17.23 -9.58 -6.76
CA ILE A 331 -18.63 -9.78 -7.07
C ILE A 331 -19.50 -9.65 -5.81
N PHE A 332 -19.11 -10.29 -4.70
CA PHE A 332 -19.92 -10.33 -3.48
C PHE A 332 -19.72 -9.12 -2.58
N GLU A 333 -18.53 -8.50 -2.59
CA GLU A 333 -18.15 -7.37 -1.73
C GLU A 333 -17.56 -6.19 -2.50
N PRO A 334 -18.30 -5.55 -3.40
CA PRO A 334 -17.80 -4.46 -4.23
C PRO A 334 -17.35 -3.23 -3.43
N GLN A 335 -17.80 -3.08 -2.17
CA GLN A 335 -17.42 -1.98 -1.28
C GLN A 335 -16.21 -2.30 -0.39
N GLY A 336 -15.72 -3.53 -0.44
CA GLY A 336 -14.52 -3.99 0.26
C GLY A 336 -14.69 -4.27 1.77
N LEU A 337 -13.63 -4.86 2.35
CA LEU A 337 -13.58 -5.30 3.77
C LEU A 337 -13.87 -4.16 4.75
N SER A 338 -13.43 -2.94 4.44
CA SER A 338 -13.66 -1.77 5.29
C SER A 338 -15.14 -1.47 5.49
N HIS A 339 -15.97 -1.66 4.46
CA HIS A 339 -17.40 -1.45 4.55
C HIS A 339 -18.08 -2.53 5.41
N ARG A 340 -17.72 -3.81 5.21
CA ARG A 340 -18.22 -4.91 6.06
C ARG A 340 -17.86 -4.72 7.52
N TRP A 341 -16.64 -4.29 7.81
CA TRP A 341 -16.23 -3.98 9.17
C TRP A 341 -17.08 -2.87 9.79
N GLN A 342 -17.44 -1.84 9.01
CA GLN A 342 -18.33 -0.77 9.48
C GLN A 342 -19.74 -1.29 9.76
N GLN A 343 -20.30 -2.18 8.91
CA GLN A 343 -21.59 -2.81 9.12
C GLN A 343 -21.62 -3.67 10.37
N ILE A 344 -20.60 -4.53 10.57
CA ILE A 344 -20.48 -5.38 11.76
C ILE A 344 -20.43 -4.50 13.01
N ARG A 345 -19.60 -3.46 13.00
CA ARG A 345 -19.46 -2.51 14.10
C ARG A 345 -20.79 -1.78 14.38
N ALA A 346 -21.52 -1.41 13.36
CA ALA A 346 -22.83 -0.78 13.49
C ALA A 346 -23.84 -1.74 14.15
N TYR A 347 -23.89 -3.01 13.70
CA TYR A 347 -24.75 -4.03 14.27
C TYR A 347 -24.48 -4.24 15.77
N TRP A 348 -23.22 -4.43 16.18
CA TRP A 348 -22.86 -4.60 17.58
C TRP A 348 -23.22 -3.39 18.45
N LYS A 349 -23.16 -2.19 17.90
CA LYS A 349 -23.48 -0.96 18.65
C LYS A 349 -24.99 -0.76 18.83
N HIS A 350 -25.81 -1.28 17.94
CA HIS A 350 -27.27 -1.20 18.03
C HIS A 350 -27.91 -2.39 18.75
N TYR A 351 -27.15 -3.45 19.01
CA TYR A 351 -27.68 -4.58 19.81
C TYR A 351 -27.99 -4.13 21.25
N PRO A 352 -29.19 -4.46 21.84
CA PRO A 352 -30.26 -5.32 21.32
C PRO A 352 -31.36 -4.58 20.51
N PHE A 353 -31.24 -3.29 20.24
CA PHE A 353 -32.24 -2.45 19.59
C PHE A 353 -32.04 -2.37 18.07
N SER A 354 -31.84 -3.48 17.40
CA SER A 354 -31.83 -3.54 15.93
C SER A 354 -33.25 -3.50 15.39
N TYR A 355 -33.70 -2.35 14.88
CA TYR A 355 -34.85 -2.22 14.02
C TYR A 355 -34.44 -2.20 12.57
#